data_723f89f2bf192e9950c8188eb677889c
#
_entry.id   723f89f2bf192e9950c8188eb677889c
#
_cell.length_a   1.000
_cell.length_b   1.000
_cell.length_c   1.000
_cell.angle_alpha   90.00
_cell.angle_beta   90.00
_cell.angle_gamma   90.00
#
_symmetry.space_group_name_H-M   'P 1'
#
loop_
_entity.id
_entity.type
_entity.pdbx_description
1 polymer ?
#
loop_
_entity_poly.entity_id
_entity_poly.type
_entity_poly.pdbx_seq_one_letter_code
_entity_poly.pdbx_strand_id
1 'polypeptide(L)'
;MGKMKLWMLAAILLCGTTVLLTSCSKDDSPSGDTPSITKAKYGIIIYGNAGGNMDGLIEENFFDKVAPLLTDPSKVRVGVCYKYGRDKDNTVGGYTFKHTFNGKYANAGQVVMFELNAETPLSEGSLGKNYGKDWPEMRMFDEETLTEVINHFKETMPAEKYIMLIYGHGGGWDQLNDYVREAPEPGARGFTRGVLYDEWSETVIGSDALSMYEFRRAVEKSQIPHFDGVFMHSCLMGNMESLADLYPISDYTISCMHSLNSGCESMRSLVKELLKGTDFPTSAKAAFKDCYEEANKVHASCNGDMNLLDNKEFEKLFPICKKLSSRLQALYPDKKAEINKAIENDIYVVDLDFIFVDLQYYADQMAKATGDAELKTIADELKAQMDKTILAANHYYNSPYAKGIKPDFSLSVVAVDHNTYIGEAGLTHSFKTAYEYTNFHKQTGWGDWLNILEAKPTENNPAGGESSD
;
A
#
# COMPACT_ATOMS: atom_id res chain seq x y z
N MET A 1 38.38 -43.49 -13.07
CA MET A 1 39.73 -42.89 -12.88
C MET A 1 39.49 -41.41 -12.69
N GLY A 2 39.46 -40.89 -11.52
CA GLY A 2 40.43 -40.62 -10.47
C GLY A 2 40.73 -39.13 -10.53
N LYS A 3 40.76 -38.34 -9.53
CA LYS A 3 41.02 -38.41 -8.12
C LYS A 3 40.45 -37.19 -7.35
N MET A 4 39.92 -37.47 -6.23
CA MET A 4 39.69 -36.61 -5.07
C MET A 4 40.94 -35.86 -4.60
N LYS A 5 40.86 -34.61 -4.15
CA LYS A 5 41.70 -34.07 -3.10
C LYS A 5 40.93 -33.09 -2.21
N LEU A 6 40.77 -33.55 -1.05
CA LEU A 6 40.50 -33.04 0.28
C LEU A 6 41.72 -32.29 0.81
N TRP A 7 41.58 -31.46 1.86
CA TRP A 7 42.50 -30.83 2.81
C TRP A 7 42.32 -29.30 2.83
N MET A 8 42.25 -28.60 3.93
CA MET A 8 42.29 -28.88 5.38
C MET A 8 41.73 -27.69 6.18
N LEU A 9 41.15 -28.00 7.33
CA LEU A 9 40.93 -27.06 8.45
C LEU A 9 42.26 -26.61 9.04
N ALA A 10 42.32 -25.35 9.49
CA ALA A 10 43.21 -24.99 10.63
C ALA A 10 42.54 -23.92 11.48
N ALA A 11 42.14 -24.31 12.67
CA ALA A 11 41.83 -23.44 13.79
C ALA A 11 43.13 -22.99 14.43
N ILE A 12 43.23 -21.72 14.79
CA ILE A 12 44.24 -21.27 15.81
C ILE A 12 43.50 -20.44 16.85
N LEU A 13 43.54 -20.98 18.06
CA LEU A 13 43.17 -20.38 19.32
C LEU A 13 44.44 -19.83 20.01
N LEU A 14 44.22 -18.89 20.93
CA LEU A 14 45.07 -18.43 22.06
C LEU A 14 45.96 -17.21 21.80
N CYS A 15 45.93 -16.28 22.61
CA CYS A 15 46.13 -15.97 23.99
C CYS A 15 46.30 -14.47 24.19
N GLY A 16 45.72 -13.97 25.23
CA GLY A 16 45.81 -12.61 25.69
C GLY A 16 47.17 -12.22 26.27
N THR A 17 47.40 -10.92 26.29
CA THR A 17 48.18 -10.24 27.35
C THR A 17 47.73 -8.78 27.39
N THR A 18 47.23 -8.39 28.54
CA THR A 18 47.06 -7.01 29.00
C THR A 18 48.44 -6.37 29.16
N VAL A 19 48.63 -5.24 28.50
CA VAL A 19 49.69 -4.30 28.87
C VAL A 19 49.08 -2.90 29.00
N LEU A 20 48.99 -2.48 30.27
CA LEU A 20 48.79 -1.06 30.61
C LEU A 20 50.12 -0.34 30.38
N LEU A 21 50.11 0.58 29.44
CA LEU A 21 51.12 1.64 29.37
C LEU A 21 50.44 2.98 29.29
N THR A 22 50.45 3.68 30.40
CA THR A 22 50.25 5.13 30.46
C THR A 22 51.43 5.82 29.78
N SER A 23 51.19 6.55 28.72
CA SER A 23 52.13 7.55 28.23
C SER A 23 51.31 8.77 27.76
N CYS A 24 51.51 9.87 28.50
CA CYS A 24 51.14 11.20 28.07
C CYS A 24 52.07 11.63 26.93
N SER A 25 51.54 11.88 25.77
CA SER A 25 52.09 12.80 24.80
C SER A 25 50.97 13.61 24.16
N LYS A 26 51.05 14.92 24.34
CA LYS A 26 50.25 15.86 23.56
C LYS A 26 50.71 15.77 22.11
N ASP A 27 49.79 15.34 21.25
CA ASP A 27 49.82 15.64 19.82
C ASP A 27 48.43 16.13 19.45
N ASP A 28 48.38 17.41 19.10
CA ASP A 28 47.21 18.08 18.49
C ASP A 28 47.04 17.53 17.07
N SER A 29 46.34 16.43 16.94
CA SER A 29 45.72 16.02 15.68
C SER A 29 44.28 16.55 15.70
N PRO A 30 43.81 17.24 14.67
CA PRO A 30 42.40 17.61 14.60
C PRO A 30 41.60 16.32 14.53
N SER A 31 40.93 15.98 15.62
CA SER A 31 39.86 15.00 15.61
C SER A 31 38.81 15.52 14.65
N GLY A 32 38.79 14.95 13.47
CA GLY A 32 37.65 15.14 12.58
C GLY A 32 36.44 14.50 13.27
N ASP A 33 35.73 15.32 14.03
CA ASP A 33 34.40 14.95 14.49
C ASP A 33 33.56 14.66 13.24
N THR A 34 33.40 13.40 12.93
CA THR A 34 32.33 12.96 12.01
C THR A 34 31.06 13.48 12.63
N PRO A 35 30.33 14.40 11.98
CA PRO A 35 29.12 14.95 12.56
C PRO A 35 28.21 13.80 12.92
N SER A 36 27.89 13.67 14.20
CA SER A 36 26.96 12.65 14.68
C SER A 36 25.62 12.95 14.04
N ILE A 37 25.14 12.05 13.19
CA ILE A 37 23.84 12.21 12.55
C ILE A 37 22.78 12.24 13.66
N THR A 38 22.08 13.35 13.80
CA THR A 38 21.04 13.50 14.82
C THR A 38 19.93 12.50 14.57
N LYS A 39 19.63 11.69 15.58
CA LYS A 39 18.52 10.73 15.54
C LYS A 39 17.19 11.49 15.69
N ALA A 40 16.31 11.38 14.72
CA ALA A 40 14.99 11.98 14.75
C ALA A 40 14.02 11.19 15.64
N LYS A 41 12.95 11.82 16.10
CA LYS A 41 11.83 11.11 16.71
C LYS A 41 11.07 10.28 15.66
N TYR A 42 10.81 10.87 14.49
CA TYR A 42 10.16 10.21 13.35
C TYR A 42 10.98 10.34 12.08
N GLY A 43 11.15 9.24 11.37
CA GLY A 43 11.60 9.19 9.98
C GLY A 43 10.41 8.82 9.07
N ILE A 44 10.11 9.65 8.10
CA ILE A 44 9.09 9.35 7.08
C ILE A 44 9.82 8.95 5.81
N ILE A 45 9.52 7.79 5.27
CA ILE A 45 10.05 7.32 4.00
C ILE A 45 8.91 7.38 2.97
N ILE A 46 9.08 8.23 1.96
CA ILE A 46 8.19 8.31 0.80
C ILE A 46 8.80 7.45 -0.31
N TYR A 47 8.08 6.44 -0.75
CA TYR A 47 8.47 5.59 -1.85
C TYR A 47 7.36 5.63 -2.91
N GLY A 48 7.66 6.08 -4.12
CA GLY A 48 6.62 6.38 -5.08
C GLY A 48 7.01 6.20 -6.53
N ASN A 49 5.97 5.89 -7.33
CA ASN A 49 5.98 5.85 -8.77
C ASN A 49 4.53 6.04 -9.26
N ALA A 50 4.29 6.99 -10.12
CA ALA A 50 2.92 7.32 -10.50
C ALA A 50 2.72 7.56 -12.01
N GLY A 51 3.60 7.02 -12.83
CA GLY A 51 3.42 6.99 -14.28
C GLY A 51 3.37 8.36 -14.99
N GLY A 52 3.73 9.44 -14.31
CA GLY A 52 3.80 10.79 -14.90
C GLY A 52 2.57 11.67 -14.66
N ASN A 53 1.36 11.14 -14.64
CA ASN A 53 0.14 11.92 -14.42
C ASN A 53 -0.03 12.43 -12.98
N MET A 54 0.71 11.88 -12.01
CA MET A 54 0.70 12.30 -10.62
C MET A 54 2.00 13.00 -10.17
N ASP A 55 2.96 13.22 -11.06
CA ASP A 55 4.25 13.84 -10.72
C ASP A 55 4.09 15.25 -10.14
N GLY A 56 3.26 16.08 -10.77
CA GLY A 56 2.96 17.42 -10.27
C GLY A 56 2.26 17.42 -8.92
N LEU A 57 1.47 16.37 -8.66
CA LEU A 57 0.72 16.24 -7.41
C LEU A 57 1.63 15.91 -6.21
N ILE A 58 2.60 15.01 -6.38
CA ILE A 58 3.57 14.74 -5.31
C ILE A 58 4.41 15.99 -5.01
N GLU A 59 4.82 16.71 -6.04
CA GLU A 59 5.57 17.95 -5.89
C GLU A 59 4.75 19.02 -5.15
N GLU A 60 3.51 19.26 -5.59
CA GLU A 60 2.64 20.26 -5.00
C GLU A 60 2.18 19.90 -3.57
N ASN A 61 1.77 18.65 -3.36
CA ASN A 61 1.15 18.24 -2.10
C ASN A 61 2.15 17.83 -1.03
N PHE A 62 3.33 17.31 -1.43
CA PHE A 62 4.36 16.88 -0.49
C PHE A 62 5.55 17.83 -0.47
N PHE A 63 6.23 18.01 -1.58
CA PHE A 63 7.48 18.75 -1.57
C PHE A 63 7.26 20.23 -1.22
N ASP A 64 6.38 20.92 -1.92
CA ASP A 64 6.10 22.34 -1.71
C ASP A 64 5.45 22.64 -0.35
N LYS A 65 4.58 21.75 0.12
CA LYS A 65 3.82 21.97 1.37
C LYS A 65 4.55 21.46 2.61
N VAL A 66 5.40 20.45 2.48
CA VAL A 66 6.06 19.79 3.60
C VAL A 66 7.49 20.32 3.83
N ALA A 67 8.28 20.52 2.79
CA ALA A 67 9.66 20.97 2.94
C ALA A 67 9.81 22.20 3.85
N PRO A 68 9.01 23.27 3.71
CA PRO A 68 9.13 24.45 4.56
C PRO A 68 8.87 24.22 6.04
N LEU A 69 8.25 23.10 6.40
CA LEU A 69 7.97 22.74 7.80
C LEU A 69 9.16 22.05 8.47
N LEU A 70 10.04 21.42 7.70
CA LEU A 70 11.09 20.53 8.20
C LEU A 70 12.33 21.33 8.68
N THR A 71 12.11 22.17 9.70
CA THR A 71 13.16 23.04 10.28
C THR A 71 13.85 22.43 11.49
N ASP A 72 13.34 21.32 12.04
CA ASP A 72 13.92 20.63 13.19
C ASP A 72 14.12 19.15 12.89
N PRO A 73 15.31 18.76 12.39
CA PRO A 73 15.59 17.37 12.01
C PRO A 73 15.68 16.40 13.19
N SER A 74 15.66 16.90 14.44
CA SER A 74 15.58 16.03 15.63
C SER A 74 14.17 15.49 15.86
N LYS A 75 13.16 16.11 15.27
CA LYS A 75 11.77 15.71 15.42
C LYS A 75 11.28 14.88 14.26
N VAL A 76 11.36 15.40 13.05
CA VAL A 76 10.89 14.75 11.83
C VAL A 76 11.92 14.91 10.73
N ARG A 77 12.25 13.81 10.08
CA ARG A 77 13.03 13.76 8.84
C ARG A 77 12.19 13.04 7.77
N VAL A 78 12.33 13.47 6.54
CA VAL A 78 11.56 12.91 5.41
C VAL A 78 12.53 12.51 4.30
N GLY A 79 12.61 11.22 4.03
CA GLY A 79 13.34 10.66 2.90
C GLY A 79 12.38 10.39 1.74
N VAL A 80 12.82 10.71 0.53
CA VAL A 80 12.04 10.53 -0.70
C VAL A 80 12.84 9.65 -1.65
N CYS A 81 12.21 8.58 -2.15
CA CYS A 81 12.62 7.86 -3.34
C CYS A 81 11.43 7.84 -4.29
N TYR A 82 11.57 8.51 -5.43
CA TYR A 82 10.47 8.67 -6.38
C TYR A 82 10.94 8.50 -7.83
N LYS A 83 10.21 7.70 -8.60
CA LYS A 83 10.42 7.52 -10.03
C LYS A 83 9.43 8.36 -10.81
N TYR A 84 9.94 9.34 -11.52
CA TYR A 84 9.13 10.21 -12.38
C TYR A 84 8.72 9.50 -13.67
N GLY A 85 7.53 9.81 -14.15
CA GLY A 85 7.05 9.39 -15.45
C GLY A 85 7.86 9.95 -16.61
N ARG A 86 7.66 9.40 -17.79
CA ARG A 86 8.24 9.91 -19.03
C ARG A 86 7.22 10.74 -19.80
N ASP A 87 7.69 11.80 -20.46
CA ASP A 87 6.88 12.51 -21.46
C ASP A 87 6.97 11.76 -22.81
N LYS A 88 6.41 10.55 -22.82
CA LYS A 88 6.47 9.69 -24.01
C LYS A 88 5.40 8.61 -23.92
N ASP A 89 4.63 8.47 -24.97
CA ASP A 89 3.72 7.32 -25.14
C ASP A 89 4.51 6.01 -25.13
N ASN A 90 4.03 5.03 -24.38
CA ASN A 90 4.57 3.68 -24.37
C ASN A 90 3.57 2.72 -25.02
N THR A 91 4.04 1.85 -25.92
CA THR A 91 3.22 0.84 -26.56
C THR A 91 3.77 -0.54 -26.21
N VAL A 92 3.00 -1.29 -25.45
CA VAL A 92 3.33 -2.64 -25.00
C VAL A 92 2.18 -3.57 -25.36
N GLY A 93 2.47 -4.70 -26.00
CA GLY A 93 1.47 -5.71 -26.34
C GLY A 93 0.33 -5.23 -27.27
N GLY A 94 0.55 -4.13 -28.00
CA GLY A 94 -0.46 -3.54 -28.91
C GLY A 94 -1.34 -2.47 -28.26
N TYR A 95 -1.16 -2.22 -26.97
CA TYR A 95 -1.81 -1.12 -26.24
C TYR A 95 -0.87 0.07 -26.13
N THR A 96 -1.39 1.28 -26.38
CA THR A 96 -0.63 2.53 -26.24
C THR A 96 -1.06 3.23 -24.97
N PHE A 97 -0.15 3.30 -24.01
CA PHE A 97 -0.31 4.11 -22.79
C PHE A 97 0.17 5.52 -23.09
N LYS A 98 -0.74 6.48 -22.94
CA LYS A 98 -0.43 7.90 -23.14
C LYS A 98 -0.08 8.52 -21.81
N HIS A 99 1.17 8.95 -21.67
CA HIS A 99 1.61 9.61 -20.46
C HIS A 99 2.17 10.98 -20.77
N THR A 100 1.71 11.95 -20.01
CA THR A 100 2.22 13.31 -20.04
C THR A 100 2.94 13.56 -18.73
N PHE A 101 4.25 13.78 -18.81
CA PHE A 101 5.03 14.22 -17.66
C PHE A 101 4.53 15.60 -17.23
N ASN A 102 4.19 15.75 -15.95
CA ASN A 102 3.64 16.99 -15.41
C ASN A 102 4.46 17.54 -14.22
N GLY A 103 5.57 16.91 -13.86
CA GLY A 103 6.48 17.38 -12.82
C GLY A 103 7.25 18.63 -13.27
N LYS A 104 7.43 19.57 -12.35
CA LYS A 104 8.18 20.82 -12.63
C LYS A 104 9.61 20.79 -12.12
N TYR A 105 9.95 19.91 -11.17
CA TYR A 105 11.23 19.93 -10.47
C TYR A 105 12.25 18.92 -10.97
N ALA A 106 11.84 17.90 -11.70
CA ALA A 106 12.73 16.86 -12.18
C ALA A 106 12.54 16.58 -13.67
N ASN A 107 13.54 15.94 -14.27
CA ASN A 107 13.45 15.50 -15.65
C ASN A 107 12.61 14.22 -15.75
N ALA A 108 11.85 14.13 -16.82
CA ALA A 108 11.06 12.94 -17.11
C ALA A 108 11.91 11.66 -17.14
N GLY A 109 11.40 10.58 -16.54
CA GLY A 109 12.03 9.27 -16.49
C GLY A 109 13.17 9.13 -15.48
N GLN A 110 13.40 10.12 -14.63
CA GLN A 110 14.44 10.04 -13.60
C GLN A 110 13.92 9.41 -12.31
N VAL A 111 14.81 8.71 -11.62
CA VAL A 111 14.63 8.30 -10.24
C VAL A 111 15.41 9.23 -9.35
N VAL A 112 14.75 9.85 -8.38
CA VAL A 112 15.37 10.74 -7.41
C VAL A 112 15.33 10.10 -6.02
N MET A 113 16.43 10.28 -5.26
CA MET A 113 16.48 9.87 -3.88
C MET A 113 17.20 10.94 -3.05
N PHE A 114 16.51 11.51 -2.06
CA PHE A 114 17.00 12.63 -1.27
C PHE A 114 16.28 12.77 0.06
N GLU A 115 16.87 13.52 0.98
CA GLU A 115 16.18 13.97 2.19
C GLU A 115 15.53 15.34 1.93
N LEU A 116 14.22 15.40 2.10
CA LEU A 116 13.44 16.62 2.00
C LEU A 116 13.59 17.41 3.31
N ASN A 117 13.95 18.69 3.20
CA ASN A 117 14.08 19.60 4.34
C ASN A 117 13.82 21.06 3.91
N ALA A 118 13.82 21.98 4.86
CA ALA A 118 13.52 23.40 4.59
C ALA A 118 14.52 24.08 3.62
N GLU A 119 15.72 23.51 3.49
CA GLU A 119 16.78 24.01 2.62
C GLU A 119 16.83 23.27 1.27
N THR A 120 15.98 22.25 1.08
CA THR A 120 15.91 21.50 -0.18
C THR A 120 15.63 22.47 -1.33
N PRO A 121 16.48 22.51 -2.35
CA PRO A 121 16.30 23.46 -3.46
C PRO A 121 15.13 23.02 -4.35
N LEU A 122 13.95 23.50 -4.04
CA LEU A 122 12.73 23.29 -4.84
C LEU A 122 12.75 24.23 -6.04
N SER A 123 13.61 23.94 -7.00
CA SER A 123 13.70 24.67 -8.26
C SER A 123 13.69 23.73 -9.43
N GLU A 124 13.26 24.21 -10.57
CA GLU A 124 13.11 23.42 -11.79
C GLU A 124 14.42 22.67 -12.12
N GLY A 125 14.30 21.34 -12.28
CA GLY A 125 15.42 20.43 -12.57
C GLY A 125 16.43 20.20 -11.44
N SER A 126 16.16 20.64 -10.20
CA SER A 126 17.13 20.57 -9.09
C SER A 126 16.75 19.68 -7.92
N LEU A 127 15.66 18.93 -7.99
CA LEU A 127 15.27 17.99 -6.92
C LEU A 127 16.18 16.77 -6.89
N GLY A 128 16.85 16.60 -5.75
CA GLY A 128 17.62 15.41 -5.41
C GLY A 128 18.78 15.09 -6.34
N LYS A 129 19.46 14.01 -6.04
CA LYS A 129 20.43 13.38 -6.93
C LYS A 129 19.77 12.19 -7.58
N ASN A 130 20.03 11.99 -8.85
CA ASN A 130 19.73 10.73 -9.49
C ASN A 130 20.33 9.59 -8.66
N TYR A 131 19.53 8.56 -8.36
CA TYR A 131 19.95 7.41 -7.55
C TYR A 131 21.09 6.60 -8.18
N GLY A 132 21.53 6.96 -9.39
CA GLY A 132 22.54 6.24 -10.15
C GLY A 132 22.03 5.02 -10.89
N LYS A 133 20.75 4.70 -10.71
CA LYS A 133 20.01 3.73 -11.50
C LYS A 133 18.92 4.49 -12.21
N ASP A 134 19.07 4.69 -13.51
CA ASP A 134 18.05 5.31 -14.33
C ASP A 134 16.97 4.30 -14.73
N TRP A 135 15.83 4.81 -15.12
CA TRP A 135 14.88 3.99 -15.84
C TRP A 135 15.51 3.49 -17.17
N PRO A 136 15.31 2.21 -17.58
CA PRO A 136 14.45 1.18 -16.98
C PRO A 136 15.10 0.37 -15.85
N GLU A 137 16.29 0.69 -15.43
CA GLU A 137 17.14 -0.14 -14.55
C GLU A 137 16.61 -0.23 -13.13
N MET A 138 16.00 0.84 -12.61
CA MET A 138 15.38 0.84 -11.29
C MET A 138 13.91 0.48 -11.39
N ARG A 139 13.56 -0.70 -10.95
CA ARG A 139 12.20 -1.22 -10.90
C ARG A 139 11.60 -0.95 -9.53
N MET A 140 10.65 -0.01 -9.47
CA MET A 140 10.00 0.36 -8.20
C MET A 140 9.09 -0.74 -7.64
N PHE A 141 8.73 -1.72 -8.46
CA PHE A 141 7.92 -2.88 -8.08
C PHE A 141 8.76 -4.09 -7.64
N ASP A 142 10.09 -4.00 -7.61
CA ASP A 142 10.94 -5.09 -7.13
C ASP A 142 11.10 -5.01 -5.61
N GLU A 143 10.90 -6.13 -4.94
CA GLU A 143 11.09 -6.32 -3.51
C GLU A 143 12.49 -5.90 -3.04
N GLU A 144 13.52 -6.25 -3.80
CA GLU A 144 14.90 -5.91 -3.49
C GLU A 144 15.14 -4.40 -3.54
N THR A 145 14.56 -3.71 -4.52
CA THR A 145 14.65 -2.25 -4.65
C THR A 145 14.05 -1.56 -3.43
N LEU A 146 12.86 -1.98 -3.00
CA LEU A 146 12.22 -1.43 -1.81
C LEU A 146 13.06 -1.69 -0.54
N THR A 147 13.60 -2.91 -0.39
CA THR A 147 14.48 -3.27 0.72
C THR A 147 15.72 -2.38 0.76
N GLU A 148 16.38 -2.16 -0.39
CA GLU A 148 17.57 -1.28 -0.51
C GLU A 148 17.24 0.17 -0.11
N VAL A 149 16.11 0.71 -0.55
CA VAL A 149 15.68 2.06 -0.24
C VAL A 149 15.38 2.23 1.25
N ILE A 150 14.69 1.28 1.86
CA ILE A 150 14.45 1.29 3.32
C ILE A 150 15.77 1.28 4.10
N ASN A 151 16.71 0.41 3.71
CA ASN A 151 18.02 0.32 4.35
C ASN A 151 18.83 1.60 4.19
N HIS A 152 18.81 2.20 2.99
CA HIS A 152 19.47 3.48 2.76
C HIS A 152 18.97 4.59 3.70
N PHE A 153 17.65 4.72 3.85
CA PHE A 153 17.10 5.73 4.75
C PHE A 153 17.28 5.39 6.23
N LYS A 154 17.36 4.11 6.57
CA LYS A 154 17.74 3.69 7.94
C LYS A 154 19.14 4.19 8.31
N GLU A 155 20.09 4.10 7.38
CA GLU A 155 21.49 4.50 7.59
C GLU A 155 21.67 6.03 7.54
N THR A 156 21.07 6.68 6.55
CA THR A 156 21.26 8.12 6.31
C THR A 156 20.32 9.01 7.12
N MET A 157 19.20 8.48 7.56
CA MET A 157 18.14 9.20 8.28
C MET A 157 17.69 8.42 9.53
N PRO A 158 18.58 8.22 10.52
CA PRO A 158 18.23 7.45 11.72
C PRO A 158 17.11 8.13 12.50
N ALA A 159 16.10 7.32 12.88
CA ALA A 159 14.97 7.75 13.68
C ALA A 159 14.60 6.71 14.75
N GLU A 160 13.81 7.12 15.75
CA GLU A 160 13.26 6.22 16.76
C GLU A 160 12.12 5.39 16.21
N LYS A 161 11.26 6.02 15.42
CA LYS A 161 10.08 5.48 14.79
C LYS A 161 10.08 5.81 13.30
N TYR A 162 9.54 4.90 12.50
CA TYR A 162 9.46 5.10 11.07
C TYR A 162 8.01 5.01 10.58
N ILE A 163 7.69 5.85 9.60
CA ILE A 163 6.44 5.85 8.87
C ILE A 163 6.79 5.63 7.40
N MET A 164 6.11 4.68 6.77
CA MET A 164 6.23 4.45 5.32
C MET A 164 5.03 5.09 4.61
N LEU A 165 5.29 5.86 3.58
CA LEU A 165 4.28 6.36 2.68
C LEU A 165 4.54 5.81 1.29
N ILE A 166 3.56 5.08 0.77
CA ILE A 166 3.54 4.58 -0.60
C ILE A 166 2.71 5.55 -1.44
N TYR A 167 3.32 6.09 -2.49
CA TYR A 167 2.67 7.06 -3.37
C TYR A 167 2.63 6.55 -4.81
N GLY A 168 1.43 6.36 -5.35
CA GLY A 168 1.25 5.91 -6.72
C GLY A 168 -0.12 5.32 -6.96
N HIS A 169 -0.32 4.76 -8.14
CA HIS A 169 -1.53 4.01 -8.45
C HIS A 169 -1.65 2.75 -7.60
N GLY A 170 -2.88 2.34 -7.29
CA GLY A 170 -3.21 1.12 -6.58
C GLY A 170 -4.38 0.41 -7.23
N GLY A 171 -4.37 -0.91 -7.20
CA GLY A 171 -5.39 -1.78 -7.79
C GLY A 171 -5.90 -2.87 -6.84
N GLY A 172 -5.69 -2.68 -5.54
CA GLY A 172 -6.08 -3.67 -4.55
C GLY A 172 -5.06 -4.81 -4.40
N TRP A 173 -5.54 -5.98 -3.98
CA TRP A 173 -4.70 -7.16 -3.84
C TRP A 173 -4.49 -7.82 -5.20
N ASP A 174 -3.33 -8.32 -5.48
CA ASP A 174 -3.12 -9.40 -6.44
C ASP A 174 -1.75 -10.04 -6.21
N GLN A 175 -1.72 -11.35 -6.12
CA GLN A 175 -0.48 -12.13 -5.97
C GLN A 175 -0.11 -12.86 -7.28
N LEU A 176 -0.76 -12.53 -8.38
CA LEU A 176 -0.47 -13.15 -9.68
C LEU A 176 1.00 -12.98 -10.07
N ASN A 177 1.66 -11.92 -9.62
CA ASN A 177 3.09 -11.70 -9.89
C ASN A 177 3.97 -12.84 -9.37
N ASP A 178 3.81 -13.25 -8.11
CA ASP A 178 4.60 -14.34 -7.54
C ASP A 178 4.32 -15.67 -8.25
N TYR A 179 3.06 -15.96 -8.48
CA TYR A 179 2.66 -17.18 -9.19
C TYR A 179 3.15 -17.21 -10.63
N VAL A 180 3.09 -16.09 -11.34
CA VAL A 180 3.53 -15.98 -12.75
C VAL A 180 5.05 -15.94 -12.88
N ARG A 181 5.77 -15.36 -11.90
CA ARG A 181 7.24 -15.39 -11.87
C ARG A 181 7.80 -16.78 -11.61
N GLU A 182 7.10 -17.59 -10.84
CA GLU A 182 7.46 -18.97 -10.54
C GLU A 182 6.93 -19.98 -11.58
N ALA A 183 5.98 -19.58 -12.44
CA ALA A 183 5.39 -20.44 -13.45
C ALA A 183 6.34 -20.67 -14.63
N PRO A 184 6.50 -21.92 -15.09
CA PRO A 184 7.46 -22.27 -16.12
C PRO A 184 7.08 -21.85 -17.56
N GLU A 185 5.91 -21.24 -17.77
CA GLU A 185 5.41 -20.90 -19.10
C GLU A 185 5.66 -19.42 -19.46
N PRO A 186 6.49 -19.12 -20.47
CA PRO A 186 6.66 -17.76 -20.99
C PRO A 186 5.36 -17.29 -21.67
N GLY A 187 4.75 -16.24 -21.17
CA GLY A 187 3.57 -15.59 -21.76
C GLY A 187 2.31 -15.60 -20.91
N ALA A 188 2.33 -16.25 -19.73
CA ALA A 188 1.22 -16.27 -18.80
C ALA A 188 1.18 -15.04 -17.88
N ARG A 189 1.57 -13.86 -18.37
CA ARG A 189 1.59 -12.63 -17.58
C ARG A 189 0.26 -11.90 -17.76
N GLY A 190 -0.54 -11.89 -16.70
CA GLY A 190 -1.75 -11.09 -16.62
C GLY A 190 -1.48 -9.69 -16.05
N PHE A 191 -2.50 -8.85 -16.04
CA PHE A 191 -2.46 -7.57 -15.32
C PHE A 191 -2.23 -7.86 -13.85
N THR A 192 -1.14 -7.32 -13.32
CA THR A 192 -0.84 -7.41 -11.90
C THR A 192 -1.49 -6.26 -11.16
N ARG A 193 -2.09 -6.58 -10.03
CA ARG A 193 -2.74 -5.62 -9.16
C ARG A 193 -1.98 -5.56 -7.85
N GLY A 194 -1.74 -4.38 -7.37
CA GLY A 194 -0.94 -4.10 -6.19
C GLY A 194 -0.74 -2.60 -6.09
N VAL A 195 0.46 -2.18 -5.76
CA VAL A 195 0.85 -0.77 -5.72
C VAL A 195 2.04 -0.51 -6.62
N LEU A 196 2.29 0.76 -6.91
CA LEU A 196 3.47 1.19 -7.65
C LEU A 196 3.53 0.62 -9.06
N TYR A 197 2.45 0.74 -9.79
CA TYR A 197 2.43 0.34 -11.19
C TYR A 197 3.53 1.05 -11.96
N ASP A 198 4.45 0.28 -12.53
CA ASP A 198 5.49 0.80 -13.43
C ASP A 198 5.06 0.60 -14.87
N GLU A 199 4.31 1.56 -15.38
CA GLU A 199 3.80 1.56 -16.77
C GLU A 199 4.91 1.62 -17.81
N TRP A 200 6.15 1.85 -17.40
CA TRP A 200 7.34 1.94 -18.23
C TRP A 200 8.20 0.67 -18.26
N SER A 201 7.75 -0.38 -17.63
CA SER A 201 8.45 -1.67 -17.70
C SER A 201 8.46 -2.17 -19.14
N GLU A 202 9.65 -2.39 -19.70
CA GLU A 202 9.81 -2.90 -21.08
C GLU A 202 9.45 -4.40 -21.20
N THR A 203 9.20 -5.07 -20.08
CA THR A 203 9.19 -6.53 -20.06
C THR A 203 7.81 -7.14 -20.11
N VAL A 204 6.71 -6.36 -20.01
CA VAL A 204 5.39 -6.93 -19.74
C VAL A 204 4.27 -6.26 -20.52
N ILE A 205 3.31 -7.07 -20.94
CA ILE A 205 1.98 -6.65 -21.35
C ILE A 205 1.21 -6.31 -20.07
N GLY A 206 0.99 -5.06 -19.85
CA GLY A 206 0.44 -4.54 -18.60
C GLY A 206 1.53 -3.96 -17.69
N SER A 207 1.14 -3.17 -16.74
CA SER A 207 2.02 -2.56 -15.77
C SER A 207 2.51 -3.61 -14.77
N ASP A 208 3.81 -3.70 -14.56
CA ASP A 208 4.36 -4.42 -13.42
C ASP A 208 4.00 -3.62 -12.13
N ALA A 209 3.56 -4.31 -11.10
CA ALA A 209 3.21 -3.73 -9.80
C ALA A 209 3.85 -4.53 -8.66
N LEU A 210 4.07 -3.89 -7.55
CA LEU A 210 4.51 -4.55 -6.32
C LEU A 210 3.28 -5.17 -5.63
N SER A 211 3.24 -6.49 -5.51
CA SER A 211 2.20 -7.15 -4.74
C SER A 211 2.32 -6.84 -3.24
N MET A 212 1.24 -6.93 -2.50
CA MET A 212 1.28 -6.67 -1.06
C MET A 212 2.10 -7.70 -0.29
N TYR A 213 2.17 -8.92 -0.81
CA TYR A 213 3.04 -9.97 -0.28
C TYR A 213 4.52 -9.63 -0.46
N GLU A 214 4.93 -9.19 -1.65
CA GLU A 214 6.30 -8.72 -1.92
C GLU A 214 6.64 -7.49 -1.09
N PHE A 215 5.70 -6.55 -0.97
CA PHE A 215 5.85 -5.37 -0.11
C PHE A 215 6.15 -5.78 1.33
N ARG A 216 5.37 -6.69 1.91
CA ARG A 216 5.61 -7.22 3.25
C ARG A 216 6.99 -7.85 3.38
N ARG A 217 7.36 -8.73 2.45
CA ARG A 217 8.68 -9.39 2.47
C ARG A 217 9.84 -8.39 2.37
N ALA A 218 9.69 -7.35 1.56
CA ALA A 218 10.70 -6.29 1.46
C ALA A 218 10.91 -5.60 2.80
N VAL A 219 9.82 -5.28 3.50
CA VAL A 219 9.86 -4.68 4.83
C VAL A 219 10.48 -5.64 5.84
N GLU A 220 10.02 -6.90 5.90
CA GLU A 220 10.53 -7.92 6.84
C GLU A 220 12.04 -8.19 6.66
N LYS A 221 12.57 -8.10 5.43
CA LYS A 221 14.00 -8.28 5.13
C LYS A 221 14.84 -7.05 5.38
N SER A 222 14.21 -5.89 5.51
CA SER A 222 14.91 -4.62 5.67
C SER A 222 15.43 -4.40 7.11
N GLN A 223 16.23 -3.35 7.28
CA GLN A 223 16.70 -2.90 8.61
C GLN A 223 15.59 -2.18 9.40
N ILE A 224 14.41 -1.97 8.81
CA ILE A 224 13.19 -1.48 9.47
C ILE A 224 12.09 -2.52 9.23
N PRO A 225 12.11 -3.66 9.94
CA PRO A 225 11.18 -4.75 9.70
C PRO A 225 9.74 -4.45 10.19
N HIS A 226 9.54 -3.33 10.85
CA HIS A 226 8.26 -2.89 11.37
C HIS A 226 8.19 -1.36 11.44
N PHE A 227 7.08 -0.79 10.99
CA PHE A 227 6.81 0.64 10.98
C PHE A 227 5.82 1.04 12.07
N ASP A 228 5.92 2.26 12.59
CA ASP A 228 4.89 2.86 13.46
C ASP A 228 3.58 3.08 12.67
N GLY A 229 3.70 3.36 11.38
CA GLY A 229 2.56 3.48 10.48
C GLY A 229 2.94 3.26 9.02
N VAL A 230 2.00 2.70 8.25
CA VAL A 230 2.06 2.63 6.79
C VAL A 230 0.92 3.44 6.22
N PHE A 231 1.23 4.38 5.36
CA PHE A 231 0.25 5.16 4.62
C PHE A 231 0.25 4.74 3.16
N MET A 232 -0.80 4.03 2.74
CA MET A 232 -1.04 3.64 1.36
C MET A 232 -1.75 4.78 0.64
N HIS A 233 -0.97 5.70 0.06
CA HIS A 233 -1.50 6.77 -0.79
C HIS A 233 -1.74 6.24 -2.21
N SER A 234 -2.64 5.28 -2.32
CA SER A 234 -2.96 4.52 -3.53
C SER A 234 -4.42 4.07 -3.48
N CYS A 235 -5.08 4.06 -4.63
CA CYS A 235 -6.48 3.64 -4.74
C CYS A 235 -6.69 2.19 -4.30
N LEU A 236 -7.88 1.87 -3.77
CA LEU A 236 -8.38 0.51 -3.55
C LEU A 236 -7.55 -0.36 -2.57
N MET A 237 -6.66 0.24 -1.77
CA MET A 237 -5.81 -0.52 -0.85
C MET A 237 -6.46 -0.83 0.51
N GLY A 238 -7.70 -0.36 0.74
CA GLY A 238 -8.49 -0.62 1.94
C GLY A 238 -9.28 -1.94 1.90
N ASN A 239 -8.80 -2.95 1.19
CA ASN A 239 -9.40 -4.27 1.15
C ASN A 239 -8.74 -5.23 2.14
N MET A 240 -9.50 -6.21 2.62
CA MET A 240 -9.07 -7.19 3.62
C MET A 240 -7.85 -7.99 3.18
N GLU A 241 -7.76 -8.29 1.89
CA GLU A 241 -6.68 -9.05 1.29
C GLU A 241 -5.35 -8.30 1.37
N SER A 242 -5.32 -7.03 0.96
CA SER A 242 -4.13 -6.18 1.05
C SER A 242 -3.74 -5.88 2.50
N LEU A 243 -4.73 -5.58 3.34
CA LEU A 243 -4.51 -5.26 4.74
C LEU A 243 -3.98 -6.46 5.53
N ALA A 244 -4.31 -7.69 5.12
CA ALA A 244 -3.77 -8.91 5.73
C ALA A 244 -2.25 -9.08 5.53
N ASP A 245 -1.65 -8.38 4.58
CA ASP A 245 -0.20 -8.33 4.41
C ASP A 245 0.43 -7.09 5.07
N LEU A 246 -0.34 -6.05 5.36
CA LEU A 246 0.16 -4.83 5.98
C LEU A 246 0.18 -4.87 7.52
N TYR A 247 -0.82 -5.52 8.15
CA TYR A 247 -0.95 -5.50 9.59
C TYR A 247 0.26 -6.08 10.35
N PRO A 248 1.01 -7.09 9.82
CA PRO A 248 2.14 -7.64 10.56
C PRO A 248 3.36 -6.72 10.58
N ILE A 249 3.44 -5.78 9.65
CA ILE A 249 4.62 -4.92 9.45
C ILE A 249 4.43 -3.48 9.92
N SER A 250 3.29 -3.16 10.53
CA SER A 250 3.05 -1.83 11.08
C SER A 250 2.07 -1.84 12.25
N ASP A 251 2.20 -0.86 13.16
CA ASP A 251 1.24 -0.67 14.26
C ASP A 251 -0.09 -0.09 13.74
N TYR A 252 -0.01 0.81 12.74
CA TYR A 252 -1.17 1.48 12.15
C TYR A 252 -1.10 1.47 10.62
N THR A 253 -2.26 1.45 9.98
CA THR A 253 -2.37 1.57 8.52
C THR A 253 -3.35 2.68 8.15
N ILE A 254 -2.97 3.53 7.19
CA ILE A 254 -3.87 4.43 6.49
C ILE A 254 -4.06 3.89 5.09
N SER A 255 -5.30 3.66 4.69
CA SER A 255 -5.65 3.15 3.36
C SER A 255 -7.00 3.67 2.90
N CYS A 256 -7.29 3.57 1.61
CA CYS A 256 -8.59 3.92 1.05
C CYS A 256 -9.27 2.69 0.42
N MET A 257 -10.59 2.62 0.58
CA MET A 257 -11.40 1.55 0.02
C MET A 257 -11.77 1.80 -1.44
N HIS A 258 -11.97 3.06 -1.81
CA HIS A 258 -12.27 3.52 -3.16
C HIS A 258 -11.07 4.17 -3.86
N SER A 259 -11.30 4.79 -5.01
CA SER A 259 -10.32 5.66 -5.64
C SER A 259 -9.99 6.85 -4.75
N LEU A 260 -8.70 7.10 -4.54
CA LEU A 260 -8.20 8.24 -3.80
C LEU A 260 -7.94 9.39 -4.77
N ASN A 261 -8.71 10.47 -4.64
CA ASN A 261 -8.46 11.66 -5.44
C ASN A 261 -7.39 12.54 -4.76
N SER A 262 -6.52 13.12 -5.56
CA SER A 262 -5.36 13.92 -5.16
C SER A 262 -5.64 15.11 -4.22
N GLY A 263 -6.87 15.61 -4.17
CA GLY A 263 -7.24 16.72 -3.29
C GLY A 263 -7.42 16.38 -1.81
N CYS A 264 -7.34 15.09 -1.46
CA CYS A 264 -7.59 14.62 -0.08
C CYS A 264 -6.33 14.48 0.77
N GLU A 265 -5.24 15.08 0.36
CA GLU A 265 -3.94 14.89 0.98
C GLU A 265 -3.67 15.88 2.10
N SER A 266 -3.30 15.36 3.27
CA SER A 266 -2.96 16.22 4.39
C SER A 266 -1.64 15.82 5.06
N MET A 267 -0.64 15.41 4.27
CA MET A 267 0.73 15.20 4.79
C MET A 267 1.26 16.40 5.53
N ARG A 268 0.93 17.61 5.06
CA ARG A 268 1.27 18.84 5.76
C ARG A 268 0.76 18.83 7.20
N SER A 269 -0.47 18.44 7.43
CA SER A 269 -1.06 18.40 8.77
C SER A 269 -0.50 17.27 9.60
N LEU A 270 -0.27 16.10 9.02
CA LEU A 270 0.42 14.99 9.67
C LEU A 270 1.80 15.43 10.17
N VAL A 271 2.62 16.01 9.32
CA VAL A 271 3.97 16.49 9.65
C VAL A 271 3.92 17.59 10.71
N LYS A 272 2.99 18.53 10.61
CA LYS A 272 2.81 19.59 11.65
C LYS A 272 2.54 19.00 13.03
N GLU A 273 1.69 17.99 13.15
CA GLU A 273 1.37 17.36 14.40
C GLU A 273 2.55 16.53 14.94
N LEU A 274 3.23 15.78 14.09
CA LEU A 274 4.45 15.05 14.46
C LEU A 274 5.56 16.00 14.96
N LEU A 275 5.72 17.17 14.35
CA LEU A 275 6.66 18.21 14.79
C LEU A 275 6.32 18.78 16.17
N LYS A 276 5.05 18.77 16.58
CA LYS A 276 4.64 19.12 17.95
C LYS A 276 4.99 18.01 18.97
N GLY A 277 5.36 16.84 18.50
CA GLY A 277 5.70 15.68 19.33
C GLY A 277 4.53 14.75 19.61
N THR A 278 3.38 14.91 18.95
CA THR A 278 2.27 13.95 19.01
C THR A 278 2.65 12.61 18.42
N ASP A 279 1.93 11.56 18.81
CA ASP A 279 2.11 10.22 18.22
C ASP A 279 1.46 10.14 16.84
N PHE A 280 1.79 9.06 16.11
CA PHE A 280 1.30 8.89 14.74
C PHE A 280 -0.23 8.83 14.65
N PRO A 281 -0.97 8.01 15.43
CA PRO A 281 -2.43 7.94 15.29
C PRO A 281 -3.13 9.26 15.63
N THR A 282 -2.65 10.02 16.61
CA THR A 282 -3.19 11.35 16.94
C THR A 282 -2.92 12.34 15.81
N SER A 283 -1.72 12.30 15.25
CA SER A 283 -1.33 13.16 14.11
C SER A 283 -2.13 12.82 12.84
N ALA A 284 -2.39 11.54 12.59
CA ALA A 284 -3.20 11.09 11.46
C ALA A 284 -4.67 11.51 11.58
N LYS A 285 -5.25 11.46 12.79
CA LYS A 285 -6.62 11.96 13.04
C LYS A 285 -6.75 13.46 12.75
N ALA A 286 -5.75 14.24 13.13
CA ALA A 286 -5.72 15.68 12.83
C ALA A 286 -5.58 15.90 11.31
N ALA A 287 -4.75 15.09 10.64
CA ALA A 287 -4.59 15.12 9.20
C ALA A 287 -5.91 14.83 8.46
N PHE A 288 -6.67 13.85 8.90
CA PHE A 288 -7.98 13.51 8.32
C PHE A 288 -8.98 14.65 8.44
N LYS A 289 -9.01 15.32 9.58
CA LYS A 289 -9.86 16.48 9.78
C LYS A 289 -9.51 17.62 8.83
N ASP A 290 -8.24 17.95 8.72
CA ASP A 290 -7.77 19.03 7.84
C ASP A 290 -8.04 18.71 6.37
N CYS A 291 -7.82 17.46 5.97
CA CYS A 291 -8.14 16.97 4.64
C CYS A 291 -9.62 17.20 4.31
N TYR A 292 -10.51 16.89 5.24
CA TYR A 292 -11.95 17.15 5.10
C TYR A 292 -12.27 18.63 4.90
N GLU A 293 -11.69 19.50 5.70
CA GLU A 293 -11.93 20.92 5.61
C GLU A 293 -11.36 21.54 4.32
N GLU A 294 -10.22 21.02 3.85
CA GLU A 294 -9.57 21.52 2.65
C GLU A 294 -10.31 21.07 1.38
N ALA A 295 -10.71 19.80 1.29
CA ALA A 295 -11.48 19.28 0.17
C ALA A 295 -12.83 19.98 0.00
N ASN A 296 -13.51 20.27 1.09
CA ASN A 296 -14.79 21.01 1.03
C ASN A 296 -14.63 22.47 0.56
N LYS A 297 -13.44 23.06 0.68
CA LYS A 297 -13.17 24.44 0.25
C LYS A 297 -12.71 24.55 -1.20
N VAL A 298 -11.93 23.59 -1.66
CA VAL A 298 -11.15 23.72 -2.90
C VAL A 298 -11.75 22.92 -4.06
N HIS A 299 -12.34 21.77 -3.80
CA HIS A 299 -12.77 20.85 -4.84
C HIS A 299 -14.18 20.29 -4.61
N ALA A 300 -15.15 20.93 -5.22
CA ALA A 300 -16.53 20.43 -5.21
C ALA A 300 -16.70 19.02 -5.89
N SER A 301 -15.65 18.47 -6.48
CA SER A 301 -15.64 17.21 -7.21
C SER A 301 -14.66 16.16 -6.64
N CYS A 302 -14.03 16.39 -5.48
CA CYS A 302 -13.14 15.40 -4.88
C CYS A 302 -13.92 14.27 -4.22
N ASN A 303 -13.55 13.05 -4.59
CA ASN A 303 -13.84 11.85 -3.82
C ASN A 303 -12.60 11.47 -3.04
N GLY A 304 -12.76 11.12 -1.79
CA GLY A 304 -11.68 10.61 -0.98
C GLY A 304 -12.25 9.78 0.15
N ASP A 305 -11.58 8.69 0.41
CA ASP A 305 -11.98 7.73 1.40
C ASP A 305 -10.70 7.22 2.06
N MET A 306 -10.47 7.59 3.28
CA MET A 306 -9.32 7.13 4.04
C MET A 306 -9.77 6.59 5.40
N ASN A 307 -9.19 5.47 5.77
CA ASN A 307 -9.34 4.86 7.08
C ASN A 307 -7.99 4.78 7.78
N LEU A 308 -7.98 5.17 9.05
CA LEU A 308 -6.87 4.91 9.97
C LEU A 308 -7.21 3.68 10.80
N LEU A 309 -6.39 2.65 10.67
CA LEU A 309 -6.59 1.36 11.32
C LEU A 309 -5.59 1.13 12.44
N ASP A 310 -6.07 0.58 13.56
CA ASP A 310 -5.23 -0.07 14.55
C ASP A 310 -5.02 -1.53 14.15
N ASN A 311 -3.79 -1.89 13.80
CA ASN A 311 -3.49 -3.21 13.26
C ASN A 311 -3.61 -4.35 14.28
N LYS A 312 -3.49 -4.05 15.59
CA LYS A 312 -3.76 -5.03 16.66
C LYS A 312 -5.24 -5.35 16.80
N GLU A 313 -6.09 -4.35 16.53
CA GLU A 313 -7.54 -4.57 16.49
C GLU A 313 -7.96 -5.19 15.15
N PHE A 314 -7.28 -4.85 14.04
CA PHE A 314 -7.53 -5.43 12.72
C PHE A 314 -7.35 -6.95 12.72
N GLU A 315 -6.30 -7.47 13.33
CA GLU A 315 -6.03 -8.92 13.43
C GLU A 315 -7.24 -9.69 14.00
N LYS A 316 -8.01 -9.07 14.90
CA LYS A 316 -9.18 -9.70 15.52
C LYS A 316 -10.37 -9.85 14.59
N LEU A 317 -10.34 -9.24 13.40
CA LEU A 317 -11.35 -9.43 12.36
C LEU A 317 -11.26 -10.83 11.72
N PHE A 318 -10.06 -11.43 11.61
CA PHE A 318 -9.90 -12.72 10.93
C PHE A 318 -10.74 -13.86 11.51
N PRO A 319 -10.77 -14.10 12.83
CA PRO A 319 -11.64 -15.14 13.37
C PRO A 319 -13.13 -14.87 13.14
N ILE A 320 -13.56 -13.60 13.04
CA ILE A 320 -14.94 -13.24 12.73
C ILE A 320 -15.23 -13.51 11.25
N CYS A 321 -14.33 -13.10 10.35
CA CYS A 321 -14.42 -13.40 8.92
C CYS A 321 -14.42 -14.92 8.66
N LYS A 322 -13.67 -15.70 9.44
CA LYS A 322 -13.70 -17.16 9.36
C LYS A 322 -15.05 -17.72 9.73
N LYS A 323 -15.69 -17.23 10.80
CA LYS A 323 -17.06 -17.63 11.18
C LYS A 323 -18.03 -17.26 10.05
N LEU A 324 -17.93 -16.05 9.50
CA LEU A 324 -18.77 -15.57 8.40
C LEU A 324 -18.63 -16.48 7.17
N SER A 325 -17.41 -16.71 6.70
CA SER A 325 -17.11 -17.58 5.57
C SER A 325 -17.69 -19.00 5.79
N SER A 326 -17.41 -19.61 6.94
CA SER A 326 -17.89 -20.96 7.26
C SER A 326 -19.41 -21.05 7.34
N ARG A 327 -20.07 -20.00 7.89
CA ARG A 327 -21.53 -19.99 7.98
C ARG A 327 -22.19 -19.82 6.62
N LEU A 328 -21.66 -18.96 5.78
CA LEU A 328 -22.11 -18.77 4.40
C LEU A 328 -22.02 -20.07 3.60
N GLN A 329 -20.88 -20.78 3.69
CA GLN A 329 -20.68 -22.08 3.06
C GLN A 329 -21.72 -23.11 3.53
N ALA A 330 -21.99 -23.17 4.83
CA ALA A 330 -22.96 -24.09 5.39
C ALA A 330 -24.42 -23.81 4.95
N LEU A 331 -24.74 -22.52 4.74
CA LEU A 331 -26.10 -22.11 4.33
C LEU A 331 -26.33 -22.20 2.83
N TYR A 332 -25.28 -22.08 2.03
CA TYR A 332 -25.39 -21.92 0.58
C TYR A 332 -26.18 -23.02 -0.12
N PRO A 333 -26.05 -24.33 0.20
CA PRO A 333 -26.85 -25.40 -0.42
C PRO A 333 -28.36 -25.18 -0.30
N ASP A 334 -28.82 -24.67 0.86
CA ASP A 334 -30.25 -24.52 1.16
C ASP A 334 -30.77 -23.10 0.87
N LYS A 335 -29.87 -22.08 0.81
CA LYS A 335 -30.18 -20.65 0.69
C LYS A 335 -29.59 -20.01 -0.56
N LYS A 336 -29.18 -20.80 -1.55
CA LYS A 336 -28.51 -20.34 -2.76
C LYS A 336 -29.30 -19.24 -3.48
N ALA A 337 -30.60 -19.42 -3.64
CA ALA A 337 -31.44 -18.48 -4.38
C ALA A 337 -31.51 -17.11 -3.68
N GLU A 338 -31.69 -17.10 -2.36
CA GLU A 338 -31.76 -15.89 -1.56
C GLU A 338 -30.42 -15.16 -1.52
N ILE A 339 -29.30 -15.91 -1.34
CA ILE A 339 -27.95 -15.36 -1.31
C ILE A 339 -27.57 -14.76 -2.66
N ASN A 340 -27.76 -15.51 -3.77
CA ASN A 340 -27.43 -15.03 -5.11
C ASN A 340 -28.23 -13.77 -5.46
N LYS A 341 -29.54 -13.77 -5.15
CA LYS A 341 -30.38 -12.60 -5.36
C LYS A 341 -29.89 -11.37 -4.60
N ALA A 342 -29.45 -11.54 -3.35
CA ALA A 342 -28.92 -10.45 -2.56
C ALA A 342 -27.60 -9.91 -3.14
N ILE A 343 -26.72 -10.79 -3.60
CA ILE A 343 -25.45 -10.38 -4.25
C ILE A 343 -25.72 -9.63 -5.52
N GLU A 344 -26.63 -10.12 -6.36
CA GLU A 344 -26.95 -9.51 -7.65
C GLU A 344 -27.64 -8.14 -7.53
N ASN A 345 -28.44 -7.91 -6.49
CA ASN A 345 -29.33 -6.74 -6.43
C ASN A 345 -29.13 -5.83 -5.23
N ASP A 346 -28.60 -6.32 -4.12
CA ASP A 346 -28.61 -5.62 -2.85
C ASP A 346 -27.22 -5.31 -2.30
N ILE A 347 -26.16 -5.87 -2.91
CA ILE A 347 -24.79 -5.63 -2.44
C ILE A 347 -24.24 -4.32 -2.98
N TYR A 348 -23.64 -3.55 -2.10
CA TYR A 348 -22.88 -2.37 -2.49
C TYR A 348 -21.52 -2.78 -3.04
N VAL A 349 -21.28 -2.44 -4.30
CA VAL A 349 -20.00 -2.66 -4.98
C VAL A 349 -19.17 -1.40 -4.87
N VAL A 350 -17.97 -1.55 -4.34
CA VAL A 350 -17.00 -0.46 -4.20
C VAL A 350 -16.42 -0.10 -5.57
N ASP A 351 -16.09 -1.13 -6.33
CA ASP A 351 -15.54 -0.99 -7.66
C ASP A 351 -15.87 -2.26 -8.46
N LEU A 352 -16.52 -2.10 -9.62
CA LEU A 352 -16.95 -3.24 -10.45
C LEU A 352 -15.77 -3.91 -11.16
N ASP A 353 -14.78 -3.14 -11.61
CA ASP A 353 -13.63 -3.66 -12.34
C ASP A 353 -12.74 -4.51 -11.43
N PHE A 354 -12.72 -4.19 -10.12
CA PHE A 354 -11.92 -4.89 -9.12
C PHE A 354 -12.73 -5.82 -8.23
N ILE A 355 -14.05 -5.87 -8.37
CA ILE A 355 -14.96 -6.80 -7.69
C ILE A 355 -14.93 -6.68 -6.15
N PHE A 356 -14.70 -5.49 -5.66
CA PHE A 356 -14.72 -5.23 -4.23
C PHE A 356 -16.12 -4.85 -3.75
N VAL A 357 -16.51 -5.41 -2.63
CA VAL A 357 -17.73 -5.08 -1.91
C VAL A 357 -17.39 -4.64 -0.49
N ASP A 358 -18.24 -3.80 0.13
CA ASP A 358 -18.07 -3.48 1.54
C ASP A 358 -18.36 -4.70 2.41
N LEU A 359 -17.41 -5.09 3.26
CA LEU A 359 -17.49 -6.31 4.05
C LEU A 359 -18.63 -6.28 5.08
N GLN A 360 -18.83 -5.15 5.77
CA GLN A 360 -19.88 -5.03 6.76
C GLN A 360 -21.27 -5.08 6.12
N TYR A 361 -21.43 -4.31 5.05
CA TYR A 361 -22.68 -4.29 4.31
C TYR A 361 -23.01 -5.66 3.71
N TYR A 362 -21.99 -6.35 3.19
CA TYR A 362 -22.13 -7.72 2.70
C TYR A 362 -22.65 -8.66 3.79
N ALA A 363 -22.04 -8.65 4.97
CA ALA A 363 -22.46 -9.49 6.09
C ALA A 363 -23.91 -9.21 6.52
N ASP A 364 -24.30 -7.93 6.62
CA ASP A 364 -25.66 -7.53 6.97
C ASP A 364 -26.69 -7.98 5.93
N GLN A 365 -26.39 -7.82 4.62
CA GLN A 365 -27.29 -8.26 3.55
C GLN A 365 -27.44 -9.78 3.51
N MET A 366 -26.35 -10.53 3.73
CA MET A 366 -26.41 -11.99 3.80
C MET A 366 -27.26 -12.47 4.98
N ALA A 367 -27.12 -11.87 6.14
CA ALA A 367 -27.95 -12.15 7.31
C ALA A 367 -29.45 -11.87 7.04
N LYS A 368 -29.73 -10.73 6.41
CA LYS A 368 -31.09 -10.32 6.05
C LYS A 368 -31.70 -11.25 5.00
N ALA A 369 -30.98 -11.57 3.93
CA ALA A 369 -31.48 -12.41 2.84
C ALA A 369 -31.79 -13.84 3.30
N THR A 370 -30.94 -14.41 4.14
CA THR A 370 -31.10 -15.79 4.64
C THR A 370 -32.06 -15.89 5.81
N GLY A 371 -32.26 -14.82 6.56
CA GLY A 371 -32.98 -14.80 7.83
C GLY A 371 -32.28 -15.59 8.94
N ASP A 372 -30.99 -15.87 8.79
CA ASP A 372 -30.22 -16.69 9.71
C ASP A 372 -29.74 -15.90 10.93
N ALA A 373 -30.13 -16.35 12.13
CA ALA A 373 -29.83 -15.67 13.39
C ALA A 373 -28.33 -15.72 13.75
N GLU A 374 -27.62 -16.75 13.33
CA GLU A 374 -26.19 -16.89 13.57
C GLU A 374 -25.41 -15.91 12.66
N LEU A 375 -25.77 -15.79 11.37
CA LEU A 375 -25.20 -14.76 10.50
C LEU A 375 -25.43 -13.35 11.05
N LYS A 376 -26.62 -13.07 11.58
CA LYS A 376 -26.91 -11.78 12.21
C LYS A 376 -25.98 -11.52 13.39
N THR A 377 -25.75 -12.52 14.23
CA THR A 377 -24.82 -12.42 15.36
C THR A 377 -23.39 -12.16 14.88
N ILE A 378 -22.94 -12.87 13.84
CA ILE A 378 -21.60 -12.69 13.26
C ILE A 378 -21.47 -11.28 12.65
N ALA A 379 -22.49 -10.78 11.96
CA ALA A 379 -22.48 -9.42 11.40
C ALA A 379 -22.40 -8.35 12.51
N ASP A 380 -23.10 -8.55 13.64
CA ASP A 380 -23.01 -7.67 14.80
C ASP A 380 -21.62 -7.72 15.47
N GLU A 381 -21.01 -8.92 15.60
CA GLU A 381 -19.63 -9.07 16.08
C GLU A 381 -18.64 -8.36 15.14
N LEU A 382 -18.83 -8.47 13.84
CA LEU A 382 -18.00 -7.84 12.82
C LEU A 382 -18.06 -6.32 12.97
N LYS A 383 -19.28 -5.75 13.06
CA LYS A 383 -19.45 -4.31 13.27
C LYS A 383 -18.76 -3.82 14.55
N ALA A 384 -18.97 -4.53 15.65
CA ALA A 384 -18.37 -4.15 16.92
C ALA A 384 -16.83 -4.21 16.92
N GLN A 385 -16.25 -5.10 16.10
CA GLN A 385 -14.78 -5.16 15.93
C GLN A 385 -14.30 -4.10 14.94
N MET A 386 -15.03 -3.81 13.85
CA MET A 386 -14.73 -2.71 12.93
C MET A 386 -14.68 -1.37 13.67
N ASP A 387 -15.65 -1.11 14.55
CA ASP A 387 -15.72 0.11 15.36
C ASP A 387 -14.49 0.29 16.28
N LYS A 388 -13.78 -0.79 16.63
CA LYS A 388 -12.51 -0.73 17.38
C LYS A 388 -11.29 -0.62 16.47
N THR A 389 -11.36 -1.25 15.32
CA THR A 389 -10.28 -1.30 14.34
C THR A 389 -10.07 0.04 13.67
N ILE A 390 -11.17 0.74 13.33
CA ILE A 390 -11.13 2.01 12.62
C ILE A 390 -11.10 3.16 13.61
N LEU A 391 -9.91 3.72 13.80
CA LEU A 391 -9.69 4.82 14.74
C LEU A 391 -10.19 6.16 14.22
N ALA A 392 -10.20 6.34 12.90
CA ALA A 392 -10.75 7.49 12.21
C ALA A 392 -11.07 7.10 10.76
N ALA A 393 -12.10 7.70 10.24
CA ALA A 393 -12.48 7.55 8.83
C ALA A 393 -12.81 8.93 8.25
N ASN A 394 -12.56 9.06 6.96
CA ASN A 394 -12.84 10.27 6.23
C ASN A 394 -13.40 9.92 4.86
N HIS A 395 -14.68 10.17 4.67
CA HIS A 395 -15.40 9.82 3.46
C HIS A 395 -15.91 11.08 2.78
N TYR A 396 -15.34 11.38 1.61
CA TYR A 396 -15.76 12.49 0.76
C TYR A 396 -16.40 11.99 -0.50
N TYR A 397 -17.63 12.38 -0.73
CA TYR A 397 -18.33 12.02 -1.94
C TYR A 397 -19.09 13.23 -2.49
N ASN A 398 -18.33 14.24 -2.89
CA ASN A 398 -18.89 15.43 -3.56
C ASN A 398 -18.97 15.28 -5.09
N SER A 399 -18.50 14.17 -5.62
CA SER A 399 -18.60 13.89 -7.07
C SER A 399 -20.02 13.50 -7.45
N PRO A 400 -20.52 13.93 -8.62
CA PRO A 400 -21.76 13.42 -9.18
C PRO A 400 -21.74 11.89 -9.41
N TYR A 401 -20.54 11.28 -9.51
CA TYR A 401 -20.34 9.84 -9.63
C TYR A 401 -20.50 9.10 -8.30
N ALA A 402 -20.46 9.79 -7.18
CA ALA A 402 -20.62 9.23 -5.85
C ALA A 402 -22.08 9.20 -5.32
N LYS A 403 -23.05 9.39 -6.19
CA LYS A 403 -24.46 9.30 -5.80
C LYS A 403 -24.78 7.88 -5.35
N GLY A 404 -25.09 7.72 -4.07
CA GLY A 404 -25.43 6.43 -3.46
C GLY A 404 -24.34 5.78 -2.62
N ILE A 405 -23.12 6.32 -2.61
CA ILE A 405 -22.08 5.89 -1.68
C ILE A 405 -22.55 6.25 -0.26
N LYS A 406 -22.58 5.25 0.60
CA LYS A 406 -22.98 5.44 2.00
C LYS A 406 -21.75 5.79 2.85
N PRO A 407 -21.82 6.83 3.69
CA PRO A 407 -20.66 7.32 4.43
C PRO A 407 -20.15 6.39 5.54
N ASP A 408 -20.82 5.28 5.81
CA ASP A 408 -20.51 4.40 6.95
C ASP A 408 -19.65 3.18 6.57
N PHE A 409 -19.14 3.13 5.33
CA PHE A 409 -18.34 2.01 4.86
C PHE A 409 -16.86 2.15 5.23
N SER A 410 -16.20 1.01 5.36
CA SER A 410 -14.90 1.03 6.01
C SER A 410 -13.84 0.15 5.38
N LEU A 411 -14.12 -1.09 5.08
CA LEU A 411 -13.18 -2.04 4.49
C LEU A 411 -13.87 -2.86 3.43
N SER A 412 -13.19 -3.10 2.31
CA SER A 412 -13.71 -3.93 1.24
C SER A 412 -13.16 -5.35 1.28
N VAL A 413 -13.81 -6.24 0.56
CA VAL A 413 -13.41 -7.62 0.38
C VAL A 413 -13.87 -8.11 -1.00
N VAL A 414 -13.17 -9.06 -1.57
CA VAL A 414 -13.66 -9.78 -2.75
C VAL A 414 -14.82 -10.70 -2.36
N ALA A 415 -15.98 -10.54 -2.99
CA ALA A 415 -17.18 -11.34 -2.64
C ALA A 415 -18.05 -11.69 -3.87
N VAL A 416 -17.40 -12.15 -4.95
CA VAL A 416 -18.05 -12.50 -6.21
C VAL A 416 -17.57 -13.84 -6.74
N ASP A 417 -18.31 -14.41 -7.69
CA ASP A 417 -17.93 -15.63 -8.40
C ASP A 417 -16.58 -15.51 -9.10
N HIS A 418 -15.71 -16.46 -8.81
CA HIS A 418 -14.40 -16.57 -9.44
C HIS A 418 -14.42 -16.67 -10.97
N ASN A 419 -15.47 -17.28 -11.54
CA ASN A 419 -15.56 -17.50 -12.98
C ASN A 419 -15.83 -16.22 -13.78
N THR A 420 -16.39 -15.21 -13.13
CA THR A 420 -16.74 -13.94 -13.75
C THR A 420 -15.50 -13.11 -14.11
N TYR A 421 -14.47 -13.20 -13.30
CA TYR A 421 -13.26 -12.38 -13.44
C TYR A 421 -12.33 -12.85 -14.56
N ILE A 422 -12.40 -14.10 -14.95
CA ILE A 422 -11.48 -14.73 -15.91
C ILE A 422 -11.87 -14.40 -17.36
N GLY A 423 -13.12 -13.99 -17.60
CA GLY A 423 -13.69 -13.93 -18.96
C GLY A 423 -13.14 -12.81 -19.84
N GLU A 424 -12.77 -11.67 -19.27
CA GLU A 424 -12.49 -10.47 -20.08
C GLU A 424 -11.03 -10.21 -20.38
N ALA A 425 -10.10 -10.65 -19.55
CA ALA A 425 -8.68 -10.35 -19.70
C ALA A 425 -7.84 -11.44 -20.40
N GLY A 426 -8.43 -12.57 -20.81
CA GLY A 426 -7.68 -13.66 -21.47
C GLY A 426 -6.65 -14.35 -20.55
N LEU A 427 -6.78 -14.19 -19.24
CA LEU A 427 -5.87 -14.77 -18.25
C LEU A 427 -6.05 -16.29 -18.20
N THR A 428 -4.99 -17.03 -18.45
CA THR A 428 -4.97 -18.49 -18.45
C THR A 428 -4.93 -19.10 -17.04
N HIS A 429 -4.82 -18.28 -16.00
CA HIS A 429 -4.71 -18.73 -14.61
C HIS A 429 -5.96 -18.37 -13.84
N SER A 430 -6.49 -19.32 -13.09
CA SER A 430 -7.70 -19.11 -12.35
C SER A 430 -7.44 -18.14 -11.19
N PHE A 431 -8.21 -17.08 -11.10
CA PHE A 431 -8.32 -16.20 -9.94
C PHE A 431 -8.40 -16.98 -8.63
N LYS A 432 -9.10 -18.12 -8.63
CA LYS A 432 -9.17 -19.07 -7.54
C LYS A 432 -7.81 -19.46 -7.00
N THR A 433 -6.89 -19.87 -7.87
CA THR A 433 -5.56 -20.29 -7.46
C THR A 433 -4.77 -19.13 -6.86
N ALA A 434 -4.83 -17.94 -7.47
CA ALA A 434 -4.18 -16.75 -6.94
C ALA A 434 -4.73 -16.36 -5.55
N TYR A 435 -6.04 -16.45 -5.37
CA TYR A 435 -6.68 -16.10 -4.10
C TYR A 435 -6.30 -17.04 -2.95
N GLU A 436 -6.06 -18.32 -3.21
CA GLU A 436 -5.60 -19.30 -2.23
C GLU A 436 -4.24 -18.97 -1.60
N TYR A 437 -3.43 -18.16 -2.27
CA TYR A 437 -2.14 -17.68 -1.74
C TYR A 437 -2.28 -16.46 -0.82
N THR A 438 -3.42 -15.76 -0.82
CA THR A 438 -3.60 -14.58 0.04
C THR A 438 -3.50 -14.93 1.53
N ASN A 439 -2.92 -14.03 2.28
CA ASN A 439 -2.86 -14.16 3.74
C ASN A 439 -4.26 -14.15 4.37
N PHE A 440 -5.17 -13.38 3.77
CA PHE A 440 -6.55 -13.33 4.21
C PHE A 440 -7.24 -14.68 4.07
N HIS A 441 -7.13 -15.35 2.89
CA HIS A 441 -7.68 -16.69 2.71
C HIS A 441 -7.09 -17.70 3.70
N LYS A 442 -5.76 -17.72 3.86
CA LYS A 442 -5.06 -18.65 4.77
C LYS A 442 -5.58 -18.58 6.21
N GLN A 443 -6.01 -17.40 6.65
CA GLN A 443 -6.50 -17.18 8.02
C GLN A 443 -8.01 -17.40 8.16
N THR A 444 -8.79 -17.15 7.11
CA THR A 444 -10.24 -17.08 7.17
C THR A 444 -10.98 -18.19 6.39
N GLY A 445 -10.30 -18.83 5.44
CA GLY A 445 -10.96 -19.72 4.48
C GLY A 445 -11.91 -19.00 3.53
N TRP A 446 -11.73 -17.68 3.32
CA TRP A 446 -12.64 -16.88 2.50
C TRP A 446 -12.70 -17.35 1.04
N GLY A 447 -11.59 -17.80 0.48
CA GLY A 447 -11.54 -18.39 -0.85
C GLY A 447 -12.42 -19.63 -1.02
N ASP A 448 -12.60 -20.42 0.05
CA ASP A 448 -13.51 -21.59 0.00
C ASP A 448 -14.97 -21.16 -0.18
N TRP A 449 -15.35 -20.03 0.41
CA TRP A 449 -16.65 -19.40 0.15
C TRP A 449 -16.77 -18.94 -1.30
N LEU A 450 -15.77 -18.22 -1.81
CA LEU A 450 -15.76 -17.73 -3.19
C LEU A 450 -15.83 -18.88 -4.21
N ASN A 451 -15.24 -20.03 -3.90
CA ASN A 451 -15.21 -21.20 -4.76
C ASN A 451 -16.57 -21.84 -5.05
N ILE A 452 -17.52 -21.69 -4.15
CA ILE A 452 -18.88 -22.25 -4.30
C ILE A 452 -19.91 -21.21 -4.71
N LEU A 453 -19.54 -19.92 -4.69
CA LEU A 453 -20.42 -18.82 -5.05
C LEU A 453 -20.63 -18.79 -6.56
N GLU A 454 -21.88 -18.60 -7.00
CA GLU A 454 -22.28 -18.55 -8.41
C GLU A 454 -22.98 -17.23 -8.79
N ALA A 455 -22.78 -16.18 -8.01
CA ALA A 455 -23.45 -14.90 -8.22
C ALA A 455 -22.44 -13.75 -8.41
N LYS A 456 -22.82 -12.76 -9.20
CA LYS A 456 -22.08 -11.52 -9.36
C LYS A 456 -23.03 -10.31 -9.20
N PRO A 457 -22.56 -9.19 -8.67
CA PRO A 457 -23.30 -7.94 -8.68
C PRO A 457 -23.65 -7.52 -10.11
N THR A 458 -24.82 -6.87 -10.30
CA THR A 458 -25.19 -6.34 -11.60
C THR A 458 -24.83 -4.86 -11.71
N GLU A 459 -24.53 -4.39 -12.93
CA GLU A 459 -24.21 -2.97 -13.24
C GLU A 459 -25.30 -1.97 -12.85
N ASN A 460 -26.51 -2.45 -12.60
CA ASN A 460 -27.63 -1.62 -12.18
C ASN A 460 -27.61 -1.24 -10.69
N ASN A 461 -26.61 -1.67 -9.95
CA ASN A 461 -26.43 -1.23 -8.56
C ASN A 461 -25.99 0.25 -8.58
N PRO A 462 -26.77 1.19 -8.01
CA PRO A 462 -26.52 2.65 -8.12
C PRO A 462 -25.21 3.13 -7.49
N ALA A 463 -24.42 2.22 -6.96
CA ALA A 463 -23.10 2.50 -6.44
C ALA A 463 -21.97 2.38 -7.48
N GLY A 464 -22.19 1.69 -8.59
CA GLY A 464 -21.26 1.58 -9.71
C GLY A 464 -21.30 2.82 -10.59
N GLY A 465 -20.66 3.90 -10.16
CA GLY A 465 -20.34 5.02 -11.04
C GLY A 465 -19.20 4.61 -11.97
N GLU A 466 -19.40 4.75 -13.26
CA GLU A 466 -18.36 4.54 -14.26
C GLU A 466 -17.07 5.26 -13.83
N SER A 467 -15.96 4.54 -13.76
CA SER A 467 -14.64 5.14 -13.74
C SER A 467 -14.42 5.81 -15.10
N SER A 468 -14.67 7.08 -15.18
CA SER A 468 -14.19 7.84 -16.33
C SER A 468 -12.71 8.07 -16.20
N ASP A 469 -11.95 7.61 -17.19
CA ASP A 469 -10.55 7.86 -17.51
C ASP A 469 -10.01 9.24 -17.11
#